data_af960b16e49741f8f2020068a8709a66
#
_entry.id   af960b16e49741f8f2020068a8709a66
#
_cell.length_a   1.000
_cell.length_b   1.000
_cell.length_c   1.000
_cell.angle_alpha   90.00
_cell.angle_beta   90.00
_cell.angle_gamma   90.00
#
_symmetry.space_group_name_H-M   'P 1'
#
loop_
_entity.id
_entity.type
_entity.pdbx_description
1 polymer ?
#
loop_
_entity_poly.entity_id
_entity_poly.type
_entity_poly.pdbx_seq_one_letter_code
_entity_poly.pdbx_strand_id
1 'polypeptide(L)'
;MQIKEMLADSSNYTKGRKQNIQYIVVHYTANNGDRAESNGKYFQQPNRNASAHYFVDESNVVRSVRDSDTAWHCGAKSYKHDKCRNDNSIGVEMCSEKDSKGQYYINEQTQNKTLEVVQWLMEKYGVPLENVVRHYDVTGKLCPEPFVRNQVQWLDFKGKLGEKKGEETEMTYNYIDKNMPDWARPTIQKLVNKGYLNGNEKGELGLNDTMLKIFVVNDRAGMYDK
;
A
#
# COMPACT_ATOMS: atom_id res chain seq x y z
N MET A 1 -8.36 -8.48 -0.49
CA MET A 1 -7.45 -8.45 -1.67
C MET A 1 -7.46 -9.81 -2.35
N GLN A 2 -7.68 -9.87 -3.66
CA GLN A 2 -7.61 -11.11 -4.44
C GLN A 2 -6.18 -11.26 -5.02
N ILE A 3 -5.57 -12.43 -4.85
CA ILE A 3 -4.24 -12.75 -5.38
C ILE A 3 -4.38 -13.89 -6.39
N LYS A 4 -3.93 -13.66 -7.62
CA LYS A 4 -3.89 -14.68 -8.68
C LYS A 4 -2.56 -15.43 -8.61
N GLU A 5 -2.57 -16.75 -8.57
CA GLU A 5 -1.36 -17.56 -8.69
C GLU A 5 -0.97 -17.77 -10.15
N MET A 6 0.26 -17.41 -10.49
CA MET A 6 0.92 -17.69 -11.76
C MET A 6 2.37 -18.06 -11.46
N LEU A 7 2.54 -19.29 -10.93
CA LEU A 7 3.82 -19.72 -10.38
C LEU A 7 4.90 -19.80 -11.45
N ALA A 8 6.06 -19.24 -11.11
CA ALA A 8 7.25 -19.28 -11.93
C ALA A 8 7.74 -20.72 -12.18
N ASP A 9 8.44 -20.91 -13.29
CA ASP A 9 9.17 -22.15 -13.51
C ASP A 9 10.19 -22.38 -12.38
N SER A 10 10.37 -23.64 -11.99
CA SER A 10 11.24 -24.03 -10.87
C SER A 10 12.71 -23.67 -11.07
N SER A 11 13.15 -23.41 -12.31
CA SER A 11 14.49 -22.93 -12.62
C SER A 11 14.72 -21.44 -12.27
N ASN A 12 13.70 -20.71 -11.84
CA ASN A 12 13.77 -19.27 -11.60
C ASN A 12 13.79 -18.90 -10.11
N TYR A 13 13.69 -19.87 -9.20
CA TYR A 13 13.71 -19.62 -7.74
C TYR A 13 14.32 -20.82 -7.00
N THR A 14 14.57 -20.68 -5.72
CA THR A 14 15.02 -21.79 -4.87
C THR A 14 13.85 -22.29 -4.04
N LYS A 15 13.58 -23.60 -4.09
CA LYS A 15 12.55 -24.21 -3.24
C LYS A 15 12.94 -24.13 -1.78
N GLY A 16 12.02 -23.67 -0.95
CA GLY A 16 12.21 -23.48 0.48
C GLY A 16 12.96 -22.19 0.83
N ARG A 17 13.07 -21.93 2.14
CA ARG A 17 13.81 -20.82 2.74
C ARG A 17 14.75 -21.33 3.81
N LYS A 18 15.90 -20.67 3.96
CA LYS A 18 16.84 -20.95 5.05
C LYS A 18 16.56 -20.12 6.30
N GLN A 19 15.84 -19.00 6.14
CA GLN A 19 15.53 -18.05 7.20
C GLN A 19 14.05 -17.65 7.17
N ASN A 20 13.55 -17.20 8.32
CA ASN A 20 12.22 -16.57 8.40
C ASN A 20 12.20 -15.27 7.58
N ILE A 21 11.02 -14.90 7.12
CA ILE A 21 10.80 -13.62 6.43
C ILE A 21 10.95 -12.50 7.45
N GLN A 22 11.89 -11.59 7.20
CA GLN A 22 12.21 -10.45 8.06
C GLN A 22 12.10 -9.13 7.31
N TYR A 23 12.14 -9.16 5.97
CA TYR A 23 12.14 -7.97 5.11
C TYR A 23 11.12 -8.09 4.00
N ILE A 24 10.63 -6.92 3.57
CA ILE A 24 9.89 -6.76 2.31
C ILE A 24 10.71 -5.81 1.44
N VAL A 25 11.06 -6.26 0.25
CA VAL A 25 11.85 -5.46 -0.71
C VAL A 25 10.95 -4.98 -1.83
N VAL A 26 10.82 -3.68 -1.95
CA VAL A 26 10.02 -3.04 -2.99
C VAL A 26 10.88 -2.79 -4.22
N HIS A 27 10.35 -3.19 -5.37
CA HIS A 27 10.96 -3.08 -6.69
C HIS A 27 10.03 -2.38 -7.69
N TYR A 28 10.50 -2.19 -8.90
CA TYR A 28 9.70 -1.86 -10.07
C TYR A 28 10.18 -2.68 -11.27
N THR A 29 9.29 -2.98 -12.18
CA THR A 29 9.58 -3.88 -13.32
C THR A 29 10.51 -3.26 -14.35
N ALA A 30 10.68 -1.95 -14.35
CA ALA A 30 11.43 -1.18 -15.37
C ALA A 30 10.92 -1.42 -16.81
N ASN A 31 9.66 -1.76 -16.97
CA ASN A 31 8.96 -1.88 -18.24
C ASN A 31 8.07 -0.65 -18.48
N ASN A 32 7.62 -0.46 -19.71
CA ASN A 32 6.72 0.64 -20.07
C ASN A 32 5.30 0.10 -20.31
N GLY A 33 4.42 0.24 -19.32
CA GLY A 33 3.02 -0.16 -19.43
C GLY A 33 2.78 -1.67 -19.37
N ASP A 34 3.61 -2.39 -18.61
CA ASP A 34 3.43 -3.81 -18.39
C ASP A 34 2.29 -4.10 -17.38
N ARG A 35 1.92 -5.37 -17.28
CA ARG A 35 0.87 -5.86 -16.38
C ARG A 35 1.42 -6.97 -15.48
N ALA A 36 0.85 -7.09 -14.29
CA ALA A 36 1.22 -8.14 -13.34
C ALA A 36 1.12 -9.53 -13.95
N GLU A 37 0.07 -9.80 -14.72
CA GLU A 37 -0.10 -11.08 -15.42
C GLU A 37 0.93 -11.33 -16.52
N SER A 38 1.37 -10.29 -17.22
CA SER A 38 2.41 -10.39 -18.25
C SER A 38 3.74 -10.82 -17.62
N ASN A 39 4.07 -10.24 -16.47
CA ASN A 39 5.24 -10.62 -15.68
C ASN A 39 5.10 -12.06 -15.15
N GLY A 40 3.92 -12.43 -14.63
CA GLY A 40 3.65 -13.81 -14.23
C GLY A 40 3.90 -14.81 -15.37
N LYS A 41 3.35 -14.55 -16.55
CA LYS A 41 3.59 -15.38 -17.76
C LYS A 41 5.06 -15.46 -18.16
N TYR A 42 5.79 -14.32 -18.05
CA TYR A 42 7.21 -14.28 -18.38
C TYR A 42 8.02 -15.22 -17.47
N PHE A 43 7.77 -15.22 -16.17
CA PHE A 43 8.50 -16.07 -15.22
C PHE A 43 8.03 -17.53 -15.18
N GLN A 44 6.89 -17.87 -15.79
CA GLN A 44 6.50 -19.25 -16.05
C GLN A 44 7.41 -19.93 -17.09
N GLN A 45 8.16 -19.16 -17.87
CA GLN A 45 9.17 -19.73 -18.79
C GLN A 45 10.46 -20.05 -18.04
N PRO A 46 11.17 -21.11 -18.40
CA PRO A 46 12.39 -21.51 -17.71
C PRO A 46 13.57 -20.55 -17.96
N ASN A 47 14.57 -20.64 -17.08
CA ASN A 47 15.89 -20.03 -17.22
C ASN A 47 15.87 -18.48 -17.33
N ARG A 48 14.97 -17.82 -16.60
CA ARG A 48 14.97 -16.34 -16.50
C ARG A 48 16.03 -15.80 -15.54
N ASN A 49 16.62 -16.67 -14.70
CA ASN A 49 17.68 -16.34 -13.73
C ASN A 49 17.29 -15.20 -12.76
N ALA A 50 16.02 -14.97 -12.57
CA ALA A 50 15.45 -14.00 -11.66
C ALA A 50 14.00 -14.39 -11.35
N SER A 51 13.44 -13.84 -10.28
CA SER A 51 12.02 -13.91 -9.96
C SER A 51 11.66 -12.91 -8.87
N ALA A 52 10.36 -12.68 -8.67
CA ALA A 52 9.83 -11.98 -7.51
C ALA A 52 8.67 -12.79 -6.92
N HIS A 53 8.29 -12.50 -5.68
CA HIS A 53 7.14 -13.17 -5.07
C HIS A 53 5.84 -12.62 -5.63
N TYR A 54 5.74 -11.30 -5.76
CA TYR A 54 4.54 -10.61 -6.20
C TYR A 54 4.83 -9.61 -7.31
N PHE A 55 3.94 -9.57 -8.30
CA PHE A 55 3.83 -8.50 -9.29
C PHE A 55 2.50 -7.79 -9.07
N VAL A 56 2.52 -6.46 -9.09
CA VAL A 56 1.36 -5.61 -8.78
C VAL A 56 1.18 -4.58 -9.88
N ASP A 57 0.00 -4.52 -10.46
CA ASP A 57 -0.48 -3.43 -11.30
C ASP A 57 -1.70 -2.73 -10.67
N GLU A 58 -2.29 -1.80 -11.37
CA GLU A 58 -3.45 -1.02 -10.91
C GLU A 58 -4.66 -1.88 -10.51
N SER A 59 -4.81 -3.07 -11.12
CA SER A 59 -5.98 -3.94 -10.98
C SER A 59 -5.68 -5.28 -10.34
N ASN A 60 -4.47 -5.80 -10.53
CA ASN A 60 -4.13 -7.19 -10.23
C ASN A 60 -2.95 -7.32 -9.30
N VAL A 61 -2.99 -8.38 -8.49
CA VAL A 61 -1.86 -8.90 -7.73
C VAL A 61 -1.60 -10.33 -8.18
N VAL A 62 -0.43 -10.60 -8.71
CA VAL A 62 0.01 -11.92 -9.15
C VAL A 62 1.08 -12.45 -8.20
N ARG A 63 0.88 -13.64 -7.64
CA ARG A 63 1.91 -14.38 -6.91
C ARG A 63 2.65 -15.30 -7.88
N SER A 64 3.93 -15.02 -8.08
CA SER A 64 4.81 -15.75 -8.99
C SER A 64 5.72 -16.76 -8.26
N VAL A 65 6.13 -16.46 -7.04
CA VAL A 65 6.84 -17.41 -6.17
C VAL A 65 6.09 -17.49 -4.84
N ARG A 66 5.95 -18.69 -4.29
CA ARG A 66 5.30 -18.87 -3.00
C ARG A 66 6.16 -18.28 -1.88
N ASP A 67 5.51 -17.75 -0.86
CA ASP A 67 6.19 -17.13 0.28
C ASP A 67 7.11 -18.12 1.03
N SER A 68 6.81 -19.41 0.96
CA SER A 68 7.63 -20.50 1.50
C SER A 68 8.91 -20.79 0.72
N ASP A 69 9.02 -20.25 -0.50
CA ASP A 69 10.17 -20.43 -1.39
C ASP A 69 11.01 -19.14 -1.47
N THR A 70 12.20 -19.23 -2.03
CA THR A 70 13.12 -18.09 -2.14
C THR A 70 13.15 -17.56 -3.57
N ALA A 71 12.52 -16.42 -3.81
CA ALA A 71 12.63 -15.70 -5.09
C ALA A 71 13.99 -15.03 -5.23
N TRP A 72 14.48 -14.93 -6.47
CA TRP A 72 15.76 -14.31 -6.79
C TRP A 72 15.57 -12.86 -7.26
N HIS A 73 15.35 -11.94 -6.31
CA HIS A 73 14.99 -10.55 -6.59
C HIS A 73 16.01 -9.50 -6.15
N CYS A 74 16.83 -9.80 -5.12
CA CYS A 74 17.80 -8.84 -4.60
C CYS A 74 19.20 -9.44 -4.41
N GLY A 75 19.54 -10.49 -5.18
CA GLY A 75 20.87 -11.09 -5.18
C GLY A 75 21.93 -10.15 -5.76
N ALA A 76 23.10 -10.04 -5.14
CA ALA A 76 24.20 -9.21 -5.60
C ALA A 76 25.58 -9.82 -5.20
N LYS A 77 26.65 -9.37 -5.88
CA LYS A 77 28.04 -9.71 -5.49
C LYS A 77 28.45 -9.01 -4.20
N SER A 78 27.94 -7.81 -3.96
CA SER A 78 28.13 -7.04 -2.73
C SER A 78 26.81 -6.43 -2.30
N TYR A 79 26.63 -6.29 -1.00
CA TYR A 79 25.40 -5.76 -0.41
C TYR A 79 25.70 -4.47 0.35
N LYS A 80 24.78 -3.51 0.22
CA LYS A 80 24.76 -2.28 1.00
C LYS A 80 24.10 -2.52 2.37
N HIS A 81 23.08 -3.40 2.41
CA HIS A 81 22.39 -3.78 3.63
C HIS A 81 23.03 -4.99 4.28
N ASP A 82 23.28 -4.91 5.61
CA ASP A 82 24.03 -5.94 6.34
C ASP A 82 23.32 -7.30 6.38
N LYS A 83 21.99 -7.33 6.47
CA LYS A 83 21.20 -8.53 6.78
C LYS A 83 20.22 -8.96 5.69
N CYS A 84 19.62 -8.04 4.91
CA CYS A 84 18.58 -8.39 3.94
C CYS A 84 19.16 -9.19 2.75
N ARG A 85 18.55 -10.34 2.45
CA ARG A 85 18.91 -11.28 1.36
C ARG A 85 17.64 -11.88 0.75
N ASN A 86 17.77 -12.60 -0.36
CA ASN A 86 16.65 -13.31 -1.00
C ASN A 86 15.93 -14.28 -0.05
N ASP A 87 16.66 -15.00 0.77
CA ASP A 87 16.13 -16.07 1.62
C ASP A 87 15.42 -15.58 2.89
N ASN A 88 15.56 -14.31 3.26
CA ASN A 88 14.86 -13.71 4.40
C ASN A 88 13.95 -12.52 4.01
N SER A 89 13.63 -12.38 2.72
CA SER A 89 12.78 -11.30 2.24
C SER A 89 11.70 -11.76 1.25
N ILE A 90 10.67 -10.94 1.12
CA ILE A 90 9.66 -11.01 0.06
C ILE A 90 9.92 -9.88 -0.92
N GLY A 91 10.07 -10.19 -2.22
CA GLY A 91 10.17 -9.19 -3.28
C GLY A 91 8.79 -8.86 -3.86
N VAL A 92 8.46 -7.57 -3.92
CA VAL A 92 7.23 -7.03 -4.49
C VAL A 92 7.59 -6.07 -5.62
N GLU A 93 7.19 -6.41 -6.84
CA GLU A 93 7.44 -5.66 -8.08
C GLU A 93 6.22 -4.84 -8.47
N MET A 94 6.38 -3.53 -8.55
CA MET A 94 5.38 -2.62 -9.10
C MET A 94 5.52 -2.54 -10.61
N CYS A 95 4.45 -2.79 -11.36
CA CYS A 95 4.41 -2.49 -12.78
C CYS A 95 4.61 -1.00 -13.02
N SER A 96 5.38 -0.65 -14.04
CA SER A 96 5.81 0.72 -14.29
C SER A 96 5.44 1.20 -15.67
N GLU A 97 5.45 2.50 -15.84
CA GLU A 97 5.17 3.21 -17.08
C GLU A 97 6.27 4.25 -17.34
N LYS A 98 6.30 4.79 -18.56
CA LYS A 98 7.14 5.94 -18.92
C LYS A 98 6.28 7.13 -19.27
N ASP A 99 6.69 8.29 -18.80
CA ASP A 99 6.11 9.56 -19.22
C ASP A 99 6.56 9.98 -20.65
N SER A 100 6.07 11.11 -21.11
CA SER A 100 6.42 11.67 -22.43
C SER A 100 7.91 12.02 -22.60
N LYS A 101 8.66 12.09 -21.48
CA LYS A 101 10.12 12.33 -21.47
C LYS A 101 10.91 11.03 -21.34
N GLY A 102 10.24 9.87 -21.31
CA GLY A 102 10.86 8.57 -21.15
C GLY A 102 11.28 8.23 -19.71
N GLN A 103 10.85 9.01 -18.71
CA GLN A 103 11.14 8.77 -17.31
C GLN A 103 10.15 7.77 -16.72
N TYR A 104 10.66 6.81 -15.94
CA TYR A 104 9.79 5.85 -15.26
C TYR A 104 8.99 6.49 -14.14
N TYR A 105 7.74 6.10 -14.05
CA TYR A 105 6.86 6.38 -12.91
C TYR A 105 6.00 5.16 -12.57
N ILE A 106 5.45 5.17 -11.38
CA ILE A 106 4.45 4.19 -10.91
C ILE A 106 3.15 4.97 -10.75
N ASN A 107 2.10 4.57 -11.45
CA ASN A 107 0.81 5.23 -11.31
C ASN A 107 0.26 5.05 -9.89
N GLU A 108 -0.62 5.96 -9.49
CA GLU A 108 -1.13 6.01 -8.11
C GLU A 108 -1.90 4.74 -7.75
N GLN A 109 -2.67 4.18 -8.68
CA GLN A 109 -3.46 2.97 -8.45
C GLN A 109 -2.55 1.78 -8.17
N THR A 110 -1.46 1.61 -8.92
CA THR A 110 -0.45 0.58 -8.67
C THR A 110 0.24 0.79 -7.32
N GLN A 111 0.56 2.04 -6.95
CA GLN A 111 1.12 2.34 -5.63
C GLN A 111 0.14 1.96 -4.51
N ASN A 112 -1.13 2.36 -4.61
CA ASN A 112 -2.16 2.05 -3.62
C ASN A 112 -2.39 0.54 -3.49
N LYS A 113 -2.42 -0.19 -4.61
CA LYS A 113 -2.52 -1.65 -4.61
C LYS A 113 -1.28 -2.30 -3.96
N THR A 114 -0.09 -1.74 -4.20
CA THR A 114 1.14 -2.22 -3.59
C THR A 114 1.17 -1.96 -2.08
N LEU A 115 0.65 -0.82 -1.62
CA LEU A 115 0.47 -0.56 -0.19
C LEU A 115 -0.40 -1.65 0.47
N GLU A 116 -1.52 -2.05 -0.17
CA GLU A 116 -2.36 -3.14 0.34
C GLU A 116 -1.59 -4.46 0.48
N VAL A 117 -0.78 -4.82 -0.54
CA VAL A 117 0.02 -6.06 -0.53
C VAL A 117 1.07 -6.00 0.56
N VAL A 118 1.81 -4.89 0.65
CA VAL A 118 2.91 -4.74 1.62
C VAL A 118 2.38 -4.72 3.04
N GLN A 119 1.30 -3.99 3.34
CA GLN A 119 0.67 -3.97 4.66
C GLN A 119 0.19 -5.38 5.07
N TRP A 120 -0.47 -6.10 4.16
CA TRP A 120 -0.87 -7.48 4.40
C TRP A 120 0.32 -8.41 4.69
N LEU A 121 1.43 -8.26 3.98
CA LEU A 121 2.66 -9.03 4.23
C LEU A 121 3.33 -8.66 5.55
N MET A 122 3.35 -7.36 5.89
CA MET A 122 3.85 -6.88 7.19
C MET A 122 3.07 -7.52 8.34
N GLU A 123 1.75 -7.50 8.27
CA GLU A 123 0.88 -8.11 9.27
C GLU A 123 1.09 -9.63 9.35
N LYS A 124 1.07 -10.31 8.20
CA LYS A 124 1.18 -11.77 8.10
C LYS A 124 2.48 -12.32 8.67
N TYR A 125 3.60 -11.60 8.48
CA TYR A 125 4.94 -12.06 8.87
C TYR A 125 5.56 -11.30 10.03
N GLY A 126 4.85 -10.34 10.60
CA GLY A 126 5.37 -9.49 11.67
C GLY A 126 6.56 -8.63 11.22
N VAL A 127 6.60 -8.22 9.93
CA VAL A 127 7.68 -7.39 9.40
C VAL A 127 7.45 -5.93 9.82
N PRO A 128 8.35 -5.33 10.61
CA PRO A 128 8.20 -3.96 11.04
C PRO A 128 8.46 -2.98 9.87
N LEU A 129 7.95 -1.75 9.99
CA LEU A 129 8.02 -0.74 8.92
C LEU A 129 9.46 -0.42 8.48
N GLU A 130 10.40 -0.40 9.41
CA GLU A 130 11.81 -0.18 9.11
C GLU A 130 12.40 -1.23 8.17
N ASN A 131 11.88 -2.44 8.20
CA ASN A 131 12.30 -3.57 7.36
C ASN A 131 11.58 -3.64 6.01
N VAL A 132 10.72 -2.69 5.69
CA VAL A 132 10.25 -2.43 4.32
C VAL A 132 11.26 -1.52 3.64
N VAL A 133 12.00 -2.07 2.68
CA VAL A 133 13.16 -1.42 2.06
C VAL A 133 13.06 -1.45 0.54
N ARG A 134 13.78 -0.56 -0.14
CA ARG A 134 13.95 -0.61 -1.61
C ARG A 134 15.06 -1.59 -1.97
N HIS A 135 15.04 -2.12 -3.17
CA HIS A 135 16.21 -2.84 -3.71
C HIS A 135 17.49 -1.98 -3.65
N TYR A 136 17.37 -0.68 -3.86
CA TYR A 136 18.45 0.30 -3.69
C TYR A 136 19.09 0.25 -2.30
N ASP A 137 18.28 0.10 -1.26
CA ASP A 137 18.76 0.04 0.12
C ASP A 137 19.49 -1.27 0.40
N VAL A 138 19.16 -2.33 -0.35
CA VAL A 138 19.78 -3.67 -0.19
C VAL A 138 21.11 -3.77 -0.94
N THR A 139 21.19 -3.28 -2.18
CA THR A 139 22.34 -3.54 -3.06
C THR A 139 22.94 -2.29 -3.71
N GLY A 140 22.29 -1.15 -3.62
CA GLY A 140 22.66 0.07 -4.34
C GLY A 140 22.13 0.16 -5.78
N LYS A 141 21.43 -0.89 -6.28
CA LYS A 141 20.80 -0.86 -7.60
C LYS A 141 19.74 0.24 -7.66
N LEU A 142 19.67 0.99 -8.76
CA LEU A 142 18.67 2.03 -8.98
C LEU A 142 17.26 1.41 -9.17
N CYS A 143 16.69 0.92 -8.07
CA CYS A 143 15.40 0.22 -8.05
C CYS A 143 14.69 0.37 -6.69
N PRO A 144 13.41 0.78 -6.65
CA PRO A 144 12.64 1.36 -7.74
C PRO A 144 13.18 2.74 -8.16
N GLU A 145 13.47 2.93 -9.43
CA GLU A 145 14.05 4.20 -9.88
C GLU A 145 13.21 5.43 -9.49
N PRO A 146 11.87 5.45 -9.65
CA PRO A 146 11.06 6.59 -9.23
C PRO A 146 11.27 6.96 -7.75
N PHE A 147 11.29 5.97 -6.86
CA PHE A 147 11.46 6.17 -5.43
C PHE A 147 12.92 6.44 -5.00
N VAL A 148 13.89 6.07 -5.82
CA VAL A 148 15.31 6.41 -5.58
C VAL A 148 15.61 7.83 -6.00
N ARG A 149 15.10 8.26 -7.16
CA ARG A 149 15.28 9.63 -7.68
C ARG A 149 14.46 10.66 -6.90
N ASN A 150 13.30 10.26 -6.36
CA ASN A 150 12.44 11.12 -5.56
C ASN A 150 12.25 10.52 -4.16
N GLN A 151 13.12 10.92 -3.24
CA GLN A 151 13.09 10.47 -1.84
C GLN A 151 11.79 10.85 -1.13
N VAL A 152 11.15 11.96 -1.51
CA VAL A 152 9.87 12.40 -0.91
C VAL A 152 8.77 11.39 -1.23
N GLN A 153 8.69 10.89 -2.47
CA GLN A 153 7.72 9.87 -2.84
C GLN A 153 7.95 8.55 -2.07
N TRP A 154 9.21 8.18 -1.83
CA TRP A 154 9.50 7.01 -0.99
C TRP A 154 9.05 7.18 0.46
N LEU A 155 9.31 8.35 1.04
CA LEU A 155 8.90 8.65 2.41
C LEU A 155 7.38 8.72 2.55
N ASP A 156 6.66 9.29 1.56
CA ASP A 156 5.21 9.30 1.50
C ASP A 156 4.65 7.86 1.43
N PHE A 157 5.20 7.04 0.52
CA PHE A 157 4.83 5.62 0.41
C PHE A 157 5.06 4.88 1.74
N LYS A 158 6.20 5.08 2.41
CA LYS A 158 6.46 4.48 3.72
C LYS A 158 5.55 5.04 4.82
N GLY A 159 5.22 6.32 4.80
CA GLY A 159 4.28 6.92 5.73
C GLY A 159 2.93 6.24 5.68
N LYS A 160 2.38 6.07 4.49
CA LYS A 160 1.10 5.36 4.25
C LYS A 160 1.12 3.88 4.69
N LEU A 161 2.28 3.22 4.67
CA LEU A 161 2.41 1.86 5.21
C LEU A 161 2.30 1.81 6.73
N GLY A 162 2.74 2.86 7.42
CA GLY A 162 2.66 2.99 8.88
C GLY A 162 1.26 3.34 9.38
N GLU A 163 0.40 3.84 8.51
CA GLU A 163 -1.00 4.11 8.83
C GLU A 163 -1.73 2.76 8.97
N LYS A 164 -2.26 2.48 10.17
CA LYS A 164 -3.05 1.26 10.38
C LYS A 164 -4.30 1.31 9.50
N LYS A 165 -4.56 0.26 8.71
CA LYS A 165 -5.90 0.04 8.12
C LYS A 165 -6.91 -0.03 9.25
N GLY A 166 -7.71 1.01 9.39
CA GLY A 166 -8.71 1.15 10.45
C GLY A 166 -8.57 2.43 11.27
N GLU A 167 -7.44 3.12 11.21
CA GLU A 167 -7.38 4.55 11.39
C GLU A 167 -7.40 5.21 9.99
N GLU A 168 -8.56 5.14 9.26
CA GLU A 168 -9.01 6.38 8.65
C GLU A 168 -8.86 7.37 9.80
N THR A 169 -8.07 8.41 9.66
CA THR A 169 -8.23 9.60 10.48
C THR A 169 -9.65 10.06 10.17
N GLU A 170 -10.60 9.49 10.95
CA GLU A 170 -12.01 9.82 10.83
C GLU A 170 -12.03 11.32 11.00
N MET A 171 -12.33 12.01 9.89
CA MET A 171 -12.29 13.47 9.89
C MET A 171 -13.23 13.91 11.00
N THR A 172 -12.67 14.51 12.05
CA THR A 172 -13.44 14.92 13.21
C THR A 172 -13.90 16.35 13.00
N TYR A 173 -15.19 16.54 12.95
CA TYR A 173 -15.84 17.85 12.82
C TYR A 173 -16.14 18.39 14.22
N ASN A 174 -15.28 19.23 14.72
CA ASN A 174 -15.42 19.85 16.03
C ASN A 174 -16.32 21.08 16.04
N TYR A 175 -16.48 21.75 14.87
CA TYR A 175 -17.25 22.98 14.73
C TYR A 175 -18.11 22.93 13.46
N ILE A 176 -19.21 23.70 13.47
CA ILE A 176 -20.05 23.90 12.30
C ILE A 176 -19.43 25.01 11.44
N ASP A 177 -18.39 24.65 10.71
CA ASP A 177 -17.59 25.57 9.88
C ASP A 177 -17.45 25.06 8.43
N LYS A 178 -16.56 25.68 7.66
CA LYS A 178 -16.27 25.29 6.27
C LYS A 178 -15.73 23.88 6.09
N ASN A 179 -15.18 23.27 7.15
CA ASN A 179 -14.63 21.90 7.09
C ASN A 179 -15.75 20.86 7.22
N MET A 180 -16.89 21.20 7.83
CA MET A 180 -18.06 20.33 7.88
C MET A 180 -18.78 20.33 6.52
N PRO A 181 -19.14 19.15 5.96
CA PRO A 181 -19.84 19.05 4.69
C PRO A 181 -21.14 19.87 4.65
N ASP A 182 -21.39 20.57 3.53
CA ASP A 182 -22.58 21.43 3.34
C ASP A 182 -23.88 20.70 3.59
N TRP A 183 -23.97 19.42 3.21
CA TRP A 183 -25.16 18.60 3.38
C TRP A 183 -25.49 18.28 4.84
N ALA A 184 -24.52 18.35 5.76
CA ALA A 184 -24.69 18.02 7.18
C ALA A 184 -24.95 19.27 8.04
N ARG A 185 -24.38 20.42 7.69
CA ARG A 185 -24.43 21.65 8.51
C ARG A 185 -25.84 22.04 8.97
N PRO A 186 -26.87 22.04 8.13
CA PRO A 186 -28.23 22.44 8.57
C PRO A 186 -28.78 21.53 9.68
N THR A 187 -28.60 20.22 9.54
CA THR A 187 -29.06 19.24 10.53
C THR A 187 -28.28 19.39 11.85
N ILE A 188 -26.96 19.49 11.78
CA ILE A 188 -26.13 19.61 13.00
C ILE A 188 -26.45 20.93 13.72
N GLN A 189 -26.63 22.04 12.98
CA GLN A 189 -27.06 23.32 13.57
C GLN A 189 -28.41 23.19 14.26
N LYS A 190 -29.38 22.49 13.65
CA LYS A 190 -30.70 22.21 14.25
C LYS A 190 -30.56 21.44 15.57
N LEU A 191 -29.71 20.41 15.60
CA LEU A 191 -29.52 19.60 16.79
C LEU A 191 -28.82 20.36 17.91
N VAL A 192 -27.85 21.19 17.60
CA VAL A 192 -27.18 22.08 18.56
C VAL A 192 -28.19 23.10 19.11
N ASN A 193 -28.98 23.74 18.26
CA ASN A 193 -30.00 24.75 18.67
C ASN A 193 -31.08 24.14 19.56
N LYS A 194 -31.42 22.87 19.35
CA LYS A 194 -32.39 22.12 20.21
C LYS A 194 -31.77 21.55 21.47
N GLY A 195 -30.44 21.68 21.66
CA GLY A 195 -29.71 21.12 22.79
C GLY A 195 -29.57 19.58 22.76
N TYR A 196 -29.82 18.95 21.62
CA TYR A 196 -29.62 17.50 21.45
C TYR A 196 -28.16 17.14 21.21
N LEU A 197 -27.36 18.08 20.70
CA LEU A 197 -25.92 17.99 20.56
C LEU A 197 -25.27 19.11 21.34
N ASN A 198 -24.41 18.74 22.30
CA ASN A 198 -23.61 19.68 23.06
C ASN A 198 -22.13 19.32 22.84
N GLY A 199 -21.29 20.33 22.64
CA GLY A 199 -19.84 20.13 22.62
C GLY A 199 -19.28 19.77 23.99
N ASN A 200 -18.02 19.36 24.02
CA ASN A 200 -17.26 19.21 25.26
C ASN A 200 -17.03 20.57 25.95
N GLU A 201 -16.27 20.61 27.06
CA GLU A 201 -15.94 21.84 27.79
C GLU A 201 -15.29 22.94 26.93
N LYS A 202 -14.71 22.58 25.75
CA LYS A 202 -14.11 23.48 24.78
C LYS A 202 -15.08 23.85 23.63
N GLY A 203 -16.31 23.33 23.66
CA GLY A 203 -17.30 23.54 22.60
C GLY A 203 -17.09 22.66 21.36
N GLU A 204 -16.21 21.63 21.43
CA GLU A 204 -15.92 20.75 20.31
C GLU A 204 -16.97 19.63 20.23
N LEU A 205 -17.59 19.43 19.05
CA LEU A 205 -18.66 18.46 18.82
C LEU A 205 -18.16 17.02 18.68
N GLY A 206 -16.92 16.81 18.24
CA GLY A 206 -16.32 15.47 18.10
C GLY A 206 -17.04 14.55 17.12
N LEU A 207 -17.66 15.09 16.06
CA LEU A 207 -18.47 14.30 15.11
C LEU A 207 -17.59 13.73 14.00
N ASN A 208 -17.93 12.55 13.51
CA ASN A 208 -17.34 11.94 12.35
C ASN A 208 -18.33 11.78 11.19
N ASP A 209 -17.87 11.40 10.00
CA ASP A 209 -18.71 11.23 8.81
C ASP A 209 -19.88 10.26 9.05
N THR A 210 -19.67 9.20 9.77
CA THR A 210 -20.71 8.22 10.10
C THR A 210 -21.79 8.84 10.97
N MET A 211 -21.42 9.59 12.00
CA MET A 211 -22.36 10.33 12.86
C MET A 211 -23.12 11.38 12.06
N LEU A 212 -22.46 12.15 11.20
CA LEU A 212 -23.14 13.13 10.35
C LEU A 212 -24.21 12.48 9.46
N LYS A 213 -23.88 11.34 8.82
CA LYS A 213 -24.85 10.58 7.98
C LYS A 213 -26.04 10.10 8.79
N ILE A 214 -25.82 9.53 9.97
CA ILE A 214 -26.88 9.05 10.87
C ILE A 214 -27.79 10.21 11.26
N PHE A 215 -27.24 11.33 11.70
CA PHE A 215 -28.04 12.49 12.12
C PHE A 215 -28.88 13.06 10.96
N VAL A 216 -28.32 13.17 9.76
CA VAL A 216 -29.05 13.68 8.59
C VAL A 216 -30.16 12.72 8.14
N VAL A 217 -29.91 11.40 8.17
CA VAL A 217 -30.96 10.41 7.84
C VAL A 217 -32.10 10.50 8.85
N ASN A 218 -31.80 10.57 10.15
CA ASN A 218 -32.79 10.69 11.19
C ASN A 218 -33.59 12.02 11.11
N ASP A 219 -32.93 13.12 10.78
CA ASP A 219 -33.55 14.41 10.59
C ASP A 219 -34.53 14.39 9.41
N ARG A 220 -34.14 13.82 8.27
CA ARG A 220 -34.99 13.62 7.10
C ARG A 220 -36.17 12.68 7.39
N ALA A 221 -36.05 11.78 8.32
CA ALA A 221 -37.14 10.92 8.80
C ALA A 221 -38.04 11.61 9.85
N GLY A 222 -37.83 12.90 10.15
CA GLY A 222 -38.64 13.68 11.08
C GLY A 222 -38.41 13.32 12.55
N MET A 223 -37.34 12.57 12.88
CA MET A 223 -37.09 12.12 14.27
C MET A 223 -36.79 13.27 15.24
N TYR A 224 -36.35 14.40 14.71
CA TYR A 224 -36.01 15.60 15.49
C TYR A 224 -37.04 16.74 15.38
N ASP A 225 -38.22 16.49 14.84
CA ASP A 225 -39.26 17.49 14.63
C ASP A 225 -40.27 17.60 15.78
N LYS A 226 -40.05 16.80 16.84
CA LYS A 226 -40.91 16.83 18.05
C LYS A 226 -40.51 17.94 19.01
#